data_d3519b9d7d9ec5d1ff82d01e97e6c06c
#
_entry.id   d3519b9d7d9ec5d1ff82d01e97e6c06c
#
_cell.length_a   1.000
_cell.length_b   1.000
_cell.length_c   1.000
_cell.angle_alpha   90.00
_cell.angle_beta   90.00
_cell.angle_gamma   90.00
#
_symmetry.space_group_name_H-M   'P 1'
#
loop_
_entity.id
_entity.type
_entity.pdbx_description
1 polymer ?
#
loop_
_entity_poly.entity_id
_entity_poly.type
_entity_poly.pdbx_seq_one_letter_code
_entity_poly.pdbx_strand_id
1 'polypeptide(L)'
;MADSKSYYELYRRSSIGSSLTDTLDELISQGHIEPQLAMKILGNFDKAISEVLAEKLRARMSFKGHLDTYRFCDDVWTFIIKDVKFKMDNAPNVEAERIKIVSCQAKDKP
;
A
#
# COMPACT_ATOMS: atom_id res chain seq x y z
N MET A 1 -8.81 13.16 11.52
CA MET A 1 -8.70 12.10 11.52
C MET A 1 -9.08 11.16 10.47
N ALA A 2 -9.97 11.50 9.57
CA ALA A 2 -10.24 10.69 8.42
C ALA A 2 -9.00 10.50 7.59
N ASP A 3 -8.13 11.48 7.56
CA ASP A 3 -6.94 11.41 6.74
C ASP A 3 -5.97 10.33 7.18
N SER A 4 -5.82 10.12 8.46
CA SER A 4 -4.92 9.11 8.93
C SER A 4 -5.41 7.73 8.56
N LYS A 5 -6.71 7.52 8.57
CA LYS A 5 -7.27 6.26 8.17
C LYS A 5 -7.04 5.96 6.71
N SER A 6 -7.12 6.96 5.86
CA SER A 6 -6.88 6.78 4.43
C SER A 6 -5.50 6.28 4.15
N TYR A 7 -4.50 6.75 4.85
CA TYR A 7 -3.13 6.31 4.62
C TYR A 7 -2.95 4.85 4.99
N TYR A 8 -3.55 4.42 6.07
CA TYR A 8 -3.43 3.04 6.49
C TYR A 8 -4.11 2.10 5.50
N GLU A 9 -5.17 2.54 4.87
CA GLU A 9 -5.93 1.68 3.98
C GLU A 9 -5.26 1.45 2.63
N LEU A 10 -4.15 2.11 2.37
CA LEU A 10 -3.47 1.98 1.08
C LEU A 10 -3.05 0.56 0.76
N TYR A 11 -2.73 -0.22 1.77
CA TYR A 11 -2.19 -1.56 1.53
C TYR A 11 -3.24 -2.66 1.45
N ARG A 12 -4.51 -2.31 1.58
CA ARG A 12 -5.58 -3.30 1.45
C ARG A 12 -5.70 -3.88 0.06
N ARG A 13 -5.19 -3.16 -0.94
CA ARG A 13 -5.23 -3.63 -2.32
C ARG A 13 -4.01 -4.43 -2.73
N SER A 14 -3.04 -4.53 -1.86
CA SER A 14 -1.89 -5.38 -2.14
C SER A 14 -2.34 -6.85 -2.11
N SER A 15 -1.47 -7.75 -2.58
CA SER A 15 -1.79 -9.17 -2.58
C SER A 15 -2.15 -9.67 -1.20
N ILE A 16 -1.37 -9.29 -0.20
CA ILE A 16 -1.63 -9.75 1.16
C ILE A 16 -2.90 -9.12 1.70
N GLY A 17 -3.14 -7.85 1.38
CA GLY A 17 -4.36 -7.18 1.83
C GLY A 17 -5.61 -7.76 1.19
N SER A 18 -5.56 -8.05 -0.10
CA SER A 18 -6.68 -8.67 -0.80
C SER A 18 -6.96 -10.06 -0.26
N SER A 19 -5.93 -10.83 0.01
CA SER A 19 -6.12 -12.17 0.58
C SER A 19 -6.78 -12.10 1.94
N LEU A 20 -6.38 -11.15 2.77
CA LEU A 20 -7.00 -10.98 4.06
C LEU A 20 -8.46 -10.58 3.93
N THR A 21 -8.75 -9.63 3.07
CA THR A 21 -10.12 -9.15 2.85
C THR A 21 -11.02 -10.28 2.36
N ASP A 22 -10.55 -11.04 1.38
CA ASP A 22 -11.33 -12.15 0.83
C ASP A 22 -11.59 -13.21 1.88
N THR A 23 -10.58 -13.51 2.70
CA THR A 23 -10.75 -14.49 3.78
C THR A 23 -11.76 -14.02 4.81
N LEU A 24 -11.70 -12.76 5.20
CA LEU A 24 -12.65 -12.22 6.16
C LEU A 24 -14.07 -12.24 5.60
N ASP A 25 -14.23 -11.90 4.33
CA ASP A 25 -15.56 -11.94 3.70
C ASP A 25 -16.12 -13.35 3.73
N GLU A 26 -15.28 -14.32 3.46
CA GLU A 26 -15.71 -15.70 3.48
C GLU A 26 -16.10 -16.14 4.89
N LEU A 27 -15.34 -15.77 5.89
CA LEU A 27 -15.64 -16.12 7.28
C LEU A 27 -16.94 -15.46 7.74
N ILE A 28 -17.20 -14.24 7.31
CA ILE A 28 -18.47 -13.58 7.62
C ILE A 28 -19.62 -14.34 6.96
N SER A 29 -19.48 -14.70 5.69
CA SER A 29 -20.51 -15.41 4.96
C SER A 29 -20.84 -16.74 5.59
N GLN A 30 -19.84 -17.40 6.14
CA GLN A 30 -20.03 -18.70 6.79
C GLN A 30 -20.51 -18.59 8.23
N GLY A 31 -20.64 -17.39 8.74
CA GLY A 31 -21.10 -17.18 10.11
C GLY A 31 -20.06 -17.43 11.17
N HIS A 32 -18.78 -17.50 10.79
CA HIS A 32 -17.71 -17.75 11.76
C HIS A 32 -17.28 -16.51 12.52
N ILE A 33 -17.42 -15.33 11.92
CA ILE A 33 -17.10 -14.08 12.60
C ILE A 33 -18.13 -13.04 12.26
N GLU A 34 -18.23 -12.03 13.10
CA GLU A 34 -19.13 -10.92 12.87
C GLU A 34 -18.43 -9.82 12.09
N PRO A 35 -19.16 -9.02 11.31
CA PRO A 35 -18.56 -7.92 10.56
C PRO A 35 -17.75 -6.96 11.42
N GLN A 36 -18.16 -6.73 12.65
CA GLN A 36 -17.42 -5.83 13.53
C GLN A 36 -16.02 -6.34 13.83
N LEU A 37 -15.90 -7.65 14.07
CA LEU A 37 -14.60 -8.25 14.30
C LEU A 37 -13.73 -8.16 13.05
N ALA A 38 -14.33 -8.38 11.88
CA ALA A 38 -13.59 -8.27 10.63
C ALA A 38 -13.03 -6.87 10.44
N MET A 39 -13.81 -5.85 10.75
CA MET A 39 -13.33 -4.46 10.64
C MET A 39 -12.19 -4.18 11.59
N LYS A 40 -12.25 -4.77 12.78
CA LYS A 40 -11.18 -4.60 13.75
C LYS A 40 -9.89 -5.27 13.26
N ILE A 41 -10.00 -6.44 12.66
CA ILE A 41 -8.85 -7.13 12.09
C ILE A 41 -8.23 -6.32 10.96
N LEU A 42 -9.07 -5.76 10.08
CA LEU A 42 -8.55 -4.92 9.01
C LEU A 42 -7.87 -3.67 9.53
N GLY A 43 -8.41 -3.05 10.57
CA GLY A 43 -7.77 -1.90 11.18
C GLY A 43 -6.41 -2.24 11.76
N ASN A 44 -6.30 -3.40 12.39
CA ASN A 44 -5.02 -3.86 12.91
C ASN A 44 -4.03 -4.16 11.80
N PHE A 45 -4.51 -4.74 10.69
CA PHE A 45 -3.66 -4.96 9.53
C PHE A 45 -3.13 -3.64 8.98
N ASP A 46 -4.01 -2.64 8.81
CA ASP A 46 -3.61 -1.35 8.27
C ASP A 46 -2.48 -0.74 9.09
N LYS A 47 -2.64 -0.78 10.40
CA LYS A 47 -1.65 -0.18 11.29
C LYS A 47 -0.35 -0.98 11.28
N ALA A 48 -0.45 -2.29 11.38
CA ALA A 48 0.73 -3.14 11.44
C ALA A 48 1.54 -3.08 10.16
N ILE A 49 0.89 -3.12 8.99
CA ILE A 49 1.61 -3.12 7.73
C ILE A 49 2.30 -1.77 7.51
N SER A 50 1.65 -0.69 7.89
CA SER A 50 2.25 0.64 7.75
C SER A 50 3.48 0.79 8.64
N GLU A 51 3.40 0.32 9.86
CA GLU A 51 4.52 0.43 10.79
C GLU A 51 5.70 -0.45 10.37
N VAL A 52 5.41 -1.67 9.95
CA VAL A 52 6.46 -2.60 9.54
C VAL A 52 7.18 -2.09 8.30
N LEU A 53 6.43 -1.63 7.31
CA LEU A 53 7.06 -1.12 6.09
C LEU A 53 7.91 0.12 6.36
N ALA A 54 7.46 0.98 7.27
CA ALA A 54 8.21 2.19 7.57
C ALA A 54 9.46 1.93 8.40
N GLU A 55 9.42 0.95 9.30
CA GLU A 55 10.47 0.82 10.29
C GLU A 55 11.36 -0.40 10.13
N LYS A 56 10.81 -1.49 9.63
CA LYS A 56 11.52 -2.77 9.67
C LYS A 56 11.93 -3.32 8.31
N LEU A 57 11.40 -2.76 7.24
CA LEU A 57 11.75 -3.25 5.93
C LEU A 57 13.15 -2.80 5.57
N ARG A 58 14.00 -3.76 5.20
CA ARG A 58 15.39 -3.47 4.83
C ARG A 58 15.68 -3.77 3.37
N ALA A 59 14.73 -4.30 2.66
CA ALA A 59 14.94 -4.61 1.25
C ALA A 59 15.19 -3.34 0.47
N ARG A 60 16.07 -3.44 -0.51
CA ARG A 60 16.39 -2.33 -1.37
C ARG A 60 16.01 -2.65 -2.80
N MET A 61 15.52 -1.65 -3.49
CA MET A 61 15.25 -1.81 -4.90
C MET A 61 15.43 -0.48 -5.58
N SER A 62 15.84 -0.50 -6.83
CA SER A 62 15.90 0.70 -7.63
C SER A 62 15.06 0.50 -8.86
N PHE A 63 14.68 1.59 -9.51
CA PHE A 63 13.94 1.48 -10.75
C PHE A 63 14.32 2.63 -11.67
N LYS A 64 14.08 2.42 -12.95
CA LYS A 64 14.25 3.43 -13.98
C LYS A 64 13.05 3.38 -14.90
N GLY A 65 12.68 4.51 -15.42
CA GLY A 65 11.59 4.61 -16.36
C GLY A 65 11.52 6.00 -16.94
N HIS A 66 10.44 6.27 -17.66
CA HIS A 66 10.24 7.59 -18.30
C HIS A 66 9.11 8.31 -17.59
N LEU A 67 9.41 9.49 -17.09
CA LEU A 67 8.40 10.32 -16.43
C LEU A 67 7.40 10.79 -17.47
N ASP A 68 6.16 10.35 -17.32
CA ASP A 68 5.10 10.72 -18.23
C ASP A 68 4.40 11.99 -17.77
N THR A 69 4.02 12.03 -16.51
CA THR A 69 3.26 13.14 -15.94
C THR A 69 3.63 13.31 -14.50
N TYR A 70 3.59 14.55 -14.04
CA TYR A 70 3.68 14.82 -12.63
C TYR A 70 2.72 15.93 -12.27
N ARG A 71 2.28 15.93 -11.03
CA ARG A 71 1.32 16.92 -10.58
C ARG A 71 1.44 17.12 -9.08
N PHE A 72 1.33 18.37 -8.67
CA PHE A 72 1.31 18.71 -7.26
C PHE A 72 -0.01 19.40 -6.97
N CYS A 73 -0.80 18.81 -6.08
CA CYS A 73 -2.11 19.35 -5.76
C CYS A 73 -2.42 19.03 -4.30
N ASP A 74 -2.83 20.03 -3.53
CA ASP A 74 -3.20 19.88 -2.12
C ASP A 74 -2.10 19.18 -1.32
N ASP A 75 -0.87 19.58 -1.54
CA ASP A 75 0.31 19.04 -0.85
C ASP A 75 0.58 17.58 -1.14
N VAL A 76 0.05 17.07 -2.23
CA VAL A 76 0.29 15.70 -2.66
C VAL A 76 0.92 15.70 -4.03
N TRP A 77 2.07 15.03 -4.14
CA TRP A 77 2.72 14.81 -5.43
C TRP A 77 2.24 13.51 -6.02
N THR A 78 1.97 13.53 -7.32
CA THR A 78 1.65 12.32 -8.07
C THR A 78 2.57 12.25 -9.27
N PHE A 79 3.19 11.09 -9.48
CA PHE A 79 4.07 10.87 -10.60
C PHE A 79 3.60 9.65 -11.38
N ILE A 80 3.49 9.77 -12.69
CA ILE A 80 3.17 8.63 -13.55
C ILE A 80 4.43 8.33 -14.34
N ILE A 81 4.94 7.12 -14.24
CA ILE A 81 6.17 6.71 -14.89
C ILE A 81 5.89 5.51 -15.79
N LYS A 82 6.40 5.57 -17.00
CA LYS A 82 6.18 4.53 -18.02
C LYS A 82 7.43 3.70 -18.21
N ASP A 83 7.23 2.49 -18.69
CA ASP A 83 8.31 1.57 -19.07
C ASP A 83 9.31 1.40 -17.95
N VAL A 84 8.80 0.97 -16.81
CA VAL A 84 9.58 0.94 -15.58
C VAL A 84 10.27 -0.41 -15.43
N LYS A 85 11.55 -0.36 -15.10
CA LYS A 85 12.33 -1.56 -14.82
C LYS A 85 12.83 -1.50 -13.40
N PHE A 86 12.48 -2.51 -12.63
CA PHE A 86 12.88 -2.61 -11.22
C PHE A 86 14.04 -3.58 -11.09
N LYS A 87 15.01 -3.19 -10.27
CA LYS A 87 16.13 -4.05 -9.92
C LYS A 87 16.16 -4.29 -8.44
N MET A 88 16.27 -5.56 -8.08
CA MET A 88 16.37 -5.96 -6.68
C MET A 88 17.58 -6.85 -6.52
N ASP A 89 18.19 -6.83 -5.33
CA ASP A 89 19.46 -7.48 -5.14
C ASP A 89 19.39 -9.00 -5.28
N ASN A 90 18.42 -9.64 -4.77
CA ASN A 90 18.37 -11.10 -4.77
C ASN A 90 17.13 -11.63 -5.46
N ALA A 91 16.69 -10.94 -6.49
CA ALA A 91 15.48 -11.33 -7.18
C ALA A 91 15.58 -10.98 -8.65
N PRO A 92 14.81 -11.63 -9.52
CA PRO A 92 14.80 -11.28 -10.92
C PRO A 92 14.28 -9.87 -11.13
N ASN A 93 14.71 -9.24 -12.21
CA ASN A 93 14.21 -7.93 -12.58
C ASN A 93 12.73 -8.01 -12.91
N VAL A 94 12.01 -6.95 -12.57
CA VAL A 94 10.58 -6.87 -12.82
C VAL A 94 10.33 -5.64 -13.67
N GLU A 95 9.39 -5.75 -14.59
CA GLU A 95 9.03 -4.62 -15.46
C GLU A 95 7.55 -4.30 -15.30
N ALA A 96 7.24 -3.03 -15.43
CA ALA A 96 5.87 -2.56 -15.43
C ALA A 96 5.69 -1.54 -16.52
N GLU A 97 4.56 -1.57 -17.20
CA GLU A 97 4.28 -0.60 -18.24
C GLU A 97 4.07 0.78 -17.66
N ARG A 98 3.53 0.86 -16.47
CA ARG A 98 3.20 2.13 -15.86
C ARG A 98 3.13 1.96 -14.35
N ILE A 99 3.69 2.90 -13.63
CA ILE A 99 3.51 2.95 -12.18
C ILE A 99 3.04 4.35 -11.79
N LYS A 100 2.38 4.40 -10.66
CA LYS A 100 1.94 5.65 -10.08
C LYS A 100 2.55 5.78 -8.70
N ILE A 101 3.25 6.88 -8.48
CA ILE A 101 3.85 7.17 -7.19
C ILE A 101 3.10 8.34 -6.57
N VAL A 102 2.65 8.17 -5.36
CA VAL A 102 1.97 9.23 -4.61
C VAL A 102 2.81 9.53 -3.38
N SER A 103 3.12 10.79 -3.20
CA SER A 103 3.96 11.23 -2.10
C SER A 103 3.29 12.36 -1.36
N CYS A 104 3.13 12.20 -0.06
CA CYS A 104 2.56 13.24 0.78
C CYS A 104 3.22 13.16 2.14
N GLN A 105 3.07 14.23 2.93
CA GLN A 105 3.63 14.23 4.25
C GLN A 105 2.77 13.43 5.21
N ALA A 106 3.42 12.70 6.07
CA ALA A 106 2.71 12.01 7.13
C ALA A 106 2.18 13.03 8.13
N LYS A 107 0.93 12.89 8.51
CA LYS A 107 0.36 13.90 9.32
C LYS A 107 0.41 13.67 10.77
N ASP A 108 0.53 12.56 11.22
CA ASP A 108 0.33 12.35 12.57
C ASP A 108 1.54 12.12 13.29
N LYS A 109 2.42 12.99 13.20
CA LYS A 109 3.56 12.91 14.01
C LYS A 109 3.34 13.65 15.24
N PRO A 110 3.11 13.06 16.33
CA PRO A 110 2.91 13.77 17.57
C PRO A 110 4.14 14.46 18.05
#